data_7b08a3403978fef8050927e7bbe50bdc
#
_entry.id   7b08a3403978fef8050927e7bbe50bdc
#
_cell.length_a   1.000
_cell.length_b   1.000
_cell.length_c   1.000
_cell.angle_alpha   90.00
_cell.angle_beta   90.00
_cell.angle_gamma   90.00
#
_symmetry.space_group_name_H-M   'P 1'
#
loop_
_entity.id
_entity.type
_entity.pdbx_description
1 polymer ?
#
loop_
_entity_poly.entity_id
_entity_poly.type
_entity_poly.pdbx_seq_one_letter_code
_entity_poly.pdbx_strand_id
1 'polypeptide(L)'
;HRAALITYLEANADQLDEEARRRLHSNPLRILDTKNPAMQALVEAAPKLIDFLGDESLAHFGAVKFALEAAGVPYQVNTRLVRGMDYYNLTVFEWVTDKLGAQGTVCGGGRYDGLVEQLGGKPAPAVGWGLGMERLLLLLQEIGVEAPSTAPDAFAMVFAGTPMPVVLATLEALRAQGVCVQL
;
A
#
# COMPACT_ATOMS: atom_id res chain seq x y z
N HIS A 1 -0.98 -10.59 -23.15
CA HIS A 1 -0.61 -11.29 -21.92
C HIS A 1 -1.73 -12.18 -21.39
N ARG A 2 -2.97 -11.65 -21.11
CA ARG A 2 -4.05 -12.43 -20.49
C ARG A 2 -4.34 -13.76 -21.23
N ALA A 3 -4.44 -13.74 -22.54
CA ALA A 3 -4.67 -14.96 -23.33
C ALA A 3 -3.52 -15.98 -23.17
N ALA A 4 -2.27 -15.52 -23.30
CA ALA A 4 -1.10 -16.39 -23.12
C ALA A 4 -1.04 -16.99 -21.70
N LEU A 5 -1.39 -16.21 -20.68
CA LEU A 5 -1.46 -16.69 -19.30
C LEU A 5 -2.55 -17.77 -19.12
N ILE A 6 -3.74 -17.57 -19.69
CA ILE A 6 -4.82 -18.57 -19.63
C ILE A 6 -4.36 -19.86 -20.31
N THR A 7 -3.83 -19.79 -21.54
CA THR A 7 -3.33 -20.96 -22.25
C THR A 7 -2.26 -21.71 -21.46
N TYR A 8 -1.34 -20.99 -20.83
CA TYR A 8 -0.30 -21.57 -19.99
C TYR A 8 -0.89 -22.29 -18.76
N LEU A 9 -1.84 -21.66 -18.07
CA LEU A 9 -2.48 -22.24 -16.89
C LEU A 9 -3.38 -23.44 -17.23
N GLU A 10 -4.06 -23.43 -18.38
CA GLU A 10 -4.84 -24.56 -18.89
C GLU A 10 -3.94 -25.76 -19.19
N ALA A 11 -2.77 -25.53 -19.81
CA ALA A 11 -1.80 -26.58 -20.09
C ALA A 11 -1.20 -27.22 -18.80
N ASN A 12 -1.33 -26.55 -17.65
CA ASN A 12 -0.85 -27.01 -16.35
C ASN A 12 -1.98 -27.15 -15.31
N ALA A 13 -3.20 -27.45 -15.76
CA ALA A 13 -4.40 -27.45 -14.92
C ALA A 13 -4.35 -28.45 -13.76
N ASP A 14 -3.56 -29.52 -13.88
CA ASP A 14 -3.31 -30.52 -12.86
C ASP A 14 -2.56 -29.96 -11.63
N GLN A 15 -1.73 -28.93 -11.82
CA GLN A 15 -0.96 -28.25 -10.78
C GLN A 15 -1.74 -27.11 -10.10
N LEU A 16 -2.93 -26.76 -10.61
CA LEU A 16 -3.74 -25.70 -10.03
C LEU A 16 -4.53 -26.21 -8.82
N ASP A 17 -4.50 -25.45 -7.73
CA ASP A 17 -5.40 -25.66 -6.61
C ASP A 17 -6.85 -25.25 -6.97
N GLU A 18 -7.78 -25.57 -6.08
CA GLU A 18 -9.21 -25.33 -6.33
C GLU A 18 -9.55 -23.85 -6.52
N GLU A 19 -8.87 -22.95 -5.80
CA GLU A 19 -9.07 -21.51 -5.92
C GLU A 19 -8.56 -20.99 -7.27
N ALA A 20 -7.38 -21.43 -7.71
CA ALA A 20 -6.80 -21.08 -8.99
C ALA A 20 -7.68 -21.58 -10.15
N ARG A 21 -8.21 -22.79 -10.08
CA ARG A 21 -9.15 -23.32 -11.08
C ARG A 21 -10.41 -22.47 -11.20
N ARG A 22 -10.98 -22.00 -10.10
CA ARG A 22 -12.14 -21.09 -10.11
C ARG A 22 -11.83 -19.75 -10.74
N ARG A 23 -10.58 -19.26 -10.58
CA ARG A 23 -10.13 -17.97 -11.09
C ARG A 23 -9.60 -18.00 -12.52
N LEU A 24 -9.33 -19.15 -13.07
CA LEU A 24 -8.63 -19.34 -14.35
C LEU A 24 -9.19 -18.47 -15.49
N HIS A 25 -10.51 -18.41 -15.65
CA HIS A 25 -11.15 -17.62 -16.70
C HIS A 25 -11.70 -16.26 -16.21
N SER A 26 -12.06 -16.15 -14.93
CA SER A 26 -12.60 -14.93 -14.35
C SER A 26 -11.52 -13.90 -14.05
N ASN A 27 -10.46 -14.28 -13.35
CA ASN A 27 -9.37 -13.39 -12.98
C ASN A 27 -8.01 -14.14 -12.92
N PRO A 28 -7.45 -14.55 -14.07
CA PRO A 28 -6.22 -15.34 -14.13
C PRO A 28 -5.01 -14.63 -13.52
N LEU A 29 -4.95 -13.29 -13.56
CA LEU A 29 -3.85 -12.53 -12.97
C LEU A 29 -3.74 -12.75 -11.46
N ARG A 30 -4.86 -12.96 -10.75
CA ARG A 30 -4.86 -13.25 -9.32
C ARG A 30 -4.19 -14.56 -8.95
N ILE A 31 -4.05 -15.48 -9.91
CA ILE A 31 -3.34 -16.75 -9.69
C ILE A 31 -1.84 -16.50 -9.49
N LEU A 32 -1.28 -15.47 -10.14
CA LEU A 32 0.13 -15.09 -9.99
C LEU A 32 0.49 -14.64 -8.56
N ASP A 33 -0.48 -14.13 -7.81
CA ASP A 33 -0.31 -13.69 -6.41
C ASP A 33 -0.55 -14.81 -5.38
N THR A 34 -0.59 -16.06 -5.81
CA THR A 34 -0.79 -17.19 -4.90
C THR A 34 0.37 -17.31 -3.90
N LYS A 35 0.02 -17.60 -2.64
CA LYS A 35 0.98 -17.93 -1.57
C LYS A 35 1.12 -19.43 -1.36
N ASN A 36 0.44 -20.26 -2.16
CA ASN A 36 0.52 -21.71 -2.09
C ASN A 36 1.93 -22.18 -2.50
N PRO A 37 2.71 -22.81 -1.60
CA PRO A 37 4.07 -23.26 -1.92
C PRO A 37 4.12 -24.23 -3.11
N ALA A 38 3.11 -25.09 -3.27
CA ALA A 38 3.05 -26.08 -4.36
C ALA A 38 2.92 -25.42 -5.74
N MET A 39 2.40 -24.19 -5.81
CA MET A 39 2.22 -23.46 -7.06
C MET A 39 3.34 -22.46 -7.37
N GLN A 40 4.33 -22.29 -6.49
CA GLN A 40 5.37 -21.25 -6.68
C GLN A 40 6.17 -21.48 -7.98
N ALA A 41 6.56 -22.71 -8.27
CA ALA A 41 7.29 -23.03 -9.50
C ALA A 41 6.45 -22.75 -10.76
N LEU A 42 5.16 -23.08 -10.71
CA LEU A 42 4.21 -22.82 -11.80
C LEU A 42 4.08 -21.32 -12.08
N VAL A 43 3.84 -20.50 -11.05
CA VAL A 43 3.62 -19.06 -11.25
C VAL A 43 4.91 -18.31 -11.59
N GLU A 44 6.07 -18.81 -11.16
CA GLU A 44 7.37 -18.22 -11.54
C GLU A 44 7.69 -18.45 -13.02
N ALA A 45 7.29 -19.59 -13.57
CA ALA A 45 7.47 -19.92 -14.99
C ALA A 45 6.36 -19.34 -15.90
N ALA A 46 5.33 -18.70 -15.32
CA ALA A 46 4.24 -18.13 -16.08
C ALA A 46 4.69 -16.97 -16.98
N PRO A 47 3.99 -16.73 -18.11
CA PRO A 47 4.25 -15.58 -18.98
C PRO A 47 4.23 -14.27 -18.20
N LYS A 48 5.29 -13.47 -18.29
CA LYS A 48 5.43 -12.20 -17.56
C LYS A 48 4.79 -11.07 -18.35
N LEU A 49 4.06 -10.19 -17.67
CA LEU A 49 3.38 -9.05 -18.32
C LEU A 49 4.38 -8.17 -19.09
N ILE A 50 5.57 -7.99 -18.56
CA ILE A 50 6.59 -7.12 -19.13
C ILE A 50 6.99 -7.54 -20.57
N ASP A 51 6.92 -8.82 -20.89
CA ASP A 51 7.26 -9.36 -22.22
C ASP A 51 6.18 -9.07 -23.27
N PHE A 52 5.05 -8.53 -22.87
CA PHE A 52 3.90 -8.19 -23.72
C PHE A 52 3.63 -6.68 -23.79
N LEU A 53 4.47 -5.86 -23.18
CA LEU A 53 4.32 -4.41 -23.22
C LEU A 53 4.83 -3.85 -24.53
N GLY A 54 4.12 -2.84 -25.07
CA GLY A 54 4.62 -2.04 -26.20
C GLY A 54 5.63 -1.00 -25.73
N ASP A 55 6.34 -0.42 -26.73
CA ASP A 55 7.45 0.51 -26.53
C ASP A 55 7.09 1.71 -25.62
N GLU A 56 5.90 2.26 -25.75
CA GLU A 56 5.43 3.37 -24.93
C GLU A 56 5.36 2.99 -23.45
N SER A 57 4.78 1.82 -23.13
CA SER A 57 4.68 1.33 -21.75
C SER A 57 6.05 0.98 -21.17
N LEU A 58 6.93 0.42 -21.99
CA LEU A 58 8.31 0.13 -21.58
C LEU A 58 9.10 1.41 -21.31
N ALA A 59 8.96 2.42 -22.18
CA ALA A 59 9.59 3.72 -21.99
C ALA A 59 9.09 4.42 -20.72
N HIS A 60 7.75 4.40 -20.49
CA HIS A 60 7.16 4.94 -19.25
C HIS A 60 7.72 4.23 -18.02
N PHE A 61 7.74 2.90 -18.00
CA PHE A 61 8.27 2.13 -16.87
C PHE A 61 9.78 2.38 -16.66
N GLY A 62 10.54 2.53 -17.76
CA GLY A 62 11.93 2.94 -17.72
C GLY A 62 12.13 4.31 -17.06
N ALA A 63 11.30 5.29 -17.42
CA ALA A 63 11.34 6.61 -16.82
C ALA A 63 11.02 6.60 -15.32
N VAL A 64 10.05 5.79 -14.88
CA VAL A 64 9.74 5.61 -13.45
C VAL A 64 10.93 5.04 -12.69
N LYS A 65 11.56 3.99 -13.20
CA LYS A 65 12.76 3.40 -12.58
C LYS A 65 13.90 4.40 -12.48
N PHE A 66 14.18 5.12 -13.57
CA PHE A 66 15.20 6.17 -13.58
C PHE A 66 14.95 7.26 -12.55
N ALA A 67 13.68 7.71 -12.39
CA ALA A 67 13.31 8.70 -11.39
C ALA A 67 13.51 8.19 -9.96
N LEU A 68 13.18 6.92 -9.67
CA LEU A 68 13.41 6.30 -8.36
C LEU A 68 14.92 6.21 -8.05
N GLU A 69 15.73 5.80 -9.02
CA GLU A 69 17.19 5.73 -8.91
C GLU A 69 17.78 7.11 -8.63
N ALA A 70 17.35 8.13 -9.38
CA ALA A 70 17.80 9.52 -9.19
C ALA A 70 17.39 10.09 -7.83
N ALA A 71 16.25 9.65 -7.29
CA ALA A 71 15.77 10.02 -5.95
C ALA A 71 16.40 9.19 -4.81
N GLY A 72 17.23 8.20 -5.11
CA GLY A 72 17.83 7.31 -4.12
C GLY A 72 16.83 6.36 -3.44
N VAL A 73 15.69 6.09 -4.07
CA VAL A 73 14.64 5.20 -3.56
C VAL A 73 14.93 3.78 -4.02
N PRO A 74 15.29 2.85 -3.11
CA PRO A 74 15.52 1.45 -3.49
C PRO A 74 14.20 0.79 -3.89
N TYR A 75 14.23 -0.03 -4.93
CA TYR A 75 13.06 -0.78 -5.39
C TYR A 75 13.44 -2.15 -5.93
N GLN A 76 12.46 -3.03 -6.01
CA GLN A 76 12.55 -4.32 -6.69
C GLN A 76 11.41 -4.43 -7.71
N VAL A 77 11.72 -4.89 -8.93
CA VAL A 77 10.69 -5.18 -9.92
C VAL A 77 10.09 -6.54 -9.64
N ASN A 78 8.81 -6.56 -9.27
CA ASN A 78 8.05 -7.78 -9.06
C ASN A 78 7.08 -7.98 -10.22
N THR A 79 7.40 -8.88 -11.14
CA THR A 79 6.58 -9.18 -12.33
C THR A 79 5.28 -9.91 -12.00
N ARG A 80 5.10 -10.36 -10.76
CA ARG A 80 3.93 -11.06 -10.25
C ARG A 80 3.00 -10.16 -9.43
N LEU A 81 3.37 -8.89 -9.22
CA LEU A 81 2.55 -7.97 -8.44
C LEU A 81 1.22 -7.71 -9.15
N VAL A 82 0.13 -8.09 -8.49
CA VAL A 82 -1.25 -7.88 -8.95
C VAL A 82 -2.03 -7.12 -7.89
N ARG A 83 -2.69 -6.05 -8.30
CA ARG A 83 -3.57 -5.27 -7.41
C ARG A 83 -5.01 -5.81 -7.45
N GLY A 84 -5.73 -5.61 -6.35
CA GLY A 84 -7.11 -6.08 -6.18
C GLY A 84 -8.16 -5.34 -7.02
N MET A 85 -7.82 -4.16 -7.51
CA MET A 85 -8.70 -3.29 -8.27
C MET A 85 -8.30 -3.30 -9.74
N ASP A 86 -9.26 -3.27 -10.63
CA ASP A 86 -9.08 -3.39 -12.09
C ASP A 86 -8.93 -2.03 -12.81
N TYR A 87 -9.08 -0.93 -12.07
CA TYR A 87 -8.92 0.42 -12.62
C TYR A 87 -7.45 0.85 -12.81
N TYR A 88 -6.49 0.11 -12.25
CA TYR A 88 -5.08 0.44 -12.42
C TYR A 88 -4.61 0.21 -13.86
N ASN A 89 -3.80 1.15 -14.34
CA ASN A 89 -3.07 1.03 -15.59
C ASN A 89 -1.60 1.41 -15.38
N LEU A 90 -0.72 1.05 -16.33
CA LEU A 90 0.72 1.32 -16.30
C LEU A 90 1.40 0.79 -15.02
N THR A 91 1.84 1.66 -14.11
CA THR A 91 2.66 1.26 -12.96
C THR A 91 1.82 1.09 -11.71
N VAL A 92 2.04 -0.03 -11.01
CA VAL A 92 1.55 -0.29 -9.64
C VAL A 92 2.73 -0.51 -8.71
N PHE A 93 2.54 -0.25 -7.42
CA PHE A 93 3.60 -0.40 -6.42
C PHE A 93 3.06 -0.84 -5.06
N GLU A 94 3.94 -1.41 -4.25
CA GLU A 94 3.71 -1.72 -2.84
C GLU A 94 4.94 -1.39 -2.00
N TRP A 95 4.71 -0.98 -0.77
CA TRP A 95 5.70 -0.95 0.30
C TRP A 95 5.49 -2.19 1.16
N VAL A 96 6.50 -3.04 1.19
CA VAL A 96 6.43 -4.34 1.83
C VAL A 96 7.49 -4.45 2.92
N THR A 97 7.12 -5.09 4.03
CA THR A 97 8.03 -5.43 5.12
C THR A 97 8.00 -6.93 5.40
N ASP A 98 9.10 -7.49 5.84
CA ASP A 98 9.20 -8.87 6.32
C ASP A 98 8.84 -9.01 7.82
N LYS A 99 8.67 -7.89 8.54
CA LYS A 99 8.41 -7.85 9.97
C LYS A 99 6.99 -8.24 10.36
N LEU A 100 6.04 -8.13 9.44
CA LEU A 100 4.62 -8.42 9.69
C LEU A 100 4.15 -9.76 9.08
N GLY A 101 5.08 -10.68 8.81
CA GLY A 101 4.77 -12.02 8.28
C GLY A 101 3.94 -11.97 7.00
N ALA A 102 2.81 -12.71 6.96
CA ALA A 102 1.94 -12.78 5.77
C ALA A 102 1.24 -11.46 5.42
N GLN A 103 1.23 -10.47 6.31
CA GLN A 103 0.60 -9.17 6.13
C GLN A 103 1.63 -8.06 5.83
N GLY A 104 2.69 -8.38 5.14
CA GLY A 104 3.82 -7.50 4.92
C GLY A 104 3.54 -6.23 4.11
N THR A 105 2.48 -6.16 3.30
CA THR A 105 2.14 -4.94 2.55
C THR A 105 1.54 -3.88 3.46
N VAL A 106 2.27 -2.80 3.71
CA VAL A 106 1.82 -1.65 4.54
C VAL A 106 1.18 -0.55 3.73
N CYS A 107 1.63 -0.33 2.49
CA CYS A 107 1.12 0.67 1.57
C CYS A 107 1.11 0.10 0.15
N GLY A 108 0.14 0.51 -0.65
CA GLY A 108 0.12 0.11 -2.05
C GLY A 108 -0.77 0.99 -2.88
N GLY A 109 -0.41 1.14 -4.14
CA GLY A 109 -1.11 2.01 -5.06
C GLY A 109 -0.68 1.82 -6.50
N GLY A 110 -0.96 2.83 -7.32
CA GLY A 110 -0.61 2.83 -8.73
C GLY A 110 -1.26 3.95 -9.50
N ARG A 111 -1.05 3.94 -10.78
CA ARG A 111 -1.63 4.87 -11.74
C ARG A 111 -2.98 4.37 -12.26
N TYR A 112 -3.95 5.27 -12.44
CA TYR A 112 -5.31 4.92 -12.85
C TYR A 112 -5.96 6.04 -13.68
N ASP A 113 -5.39 6.36 -14.82
CA ASP A 113 -5.79 7.48 -15.68
C ASP A 113 -7.25 7.41 -16.16
N GLY A 114 -7.82 6.21 -16.31
CA GLY A 114 -9.20 6.03 -16.75
C GLY A 114 -10.27 6.19 -15.67
N LEU A 115 -9.88 6.22 -14.38
CA LEU A 115 -10.87 6.18 -13.29
C LEU A 115 -11.71 7.45 -13.21
N VAL A 116 -11.11 8.63 -13.43
CA VAL A 116 -11.82 9.91 -13.36
C VAL A 116 -12.91 9.98 -14.41
N GLU A 117 -12.65 9.50 -15.63
CA GLU A 117 -13.63 9.43 -16.72
C GLU A 117 -14.74 8.41 -16.42
N GLN A 118 -14.40 7.23 -15.90
CA GLN A 118 -15.37 6.22 -15.47
C GLN A 118 -16.34 6.73 -14.41
N LEU A 119 -15.90 7.67 -13.57
CA LEU A 119 -16.73 8.33 -12.56
C LEU A 119 -17.49 9.56 -13.09
N GLY A 120 -17.44 9.82 -14.40
CA GLY A 120 -18.17 10.93 -15.05
C GLY A 120 -17.40 12.26 -15.06
N GLY A 121 -16.11 12.27 -14.70
CA GLY A 121 -15.24 13.42 -14.80
C GLY A 121 -14.62 13.58 -16.19
N LYS A 122 -13.81 14.62 -16.37
CA LYS A 122 -12.99 14.78 -17.58
C LYS A 122 -11.78 13.85 -17.52
N PRO A 123 -11.32 13.28 -18.66
CA PRO A 123 -10.10 12.49 -18.69
C PRO A 123 -8.93 13.22 -18.01
N ALA A 124 -8.31 12.59 -17.04
CA ALA A 124 -7.17 13.13 -16.33
C ALA A 124 -6.26 12.00 -15.82
N PRO A 125 -4.93 12.10 -16.00
CA PRO A 125 -4.01 11.16 -15.40
C PRO A 125 -4.08 11.28 -13.87
N ALA A 126 -4.12 10.13 -13.21
CA ALA A 126 -4.21 10.06 -11.76
C ALA A 126 -3.33 8.96 -11.18
N VAL A 127 -2.78 9.22 -10.01
CA VAL A 127 -2.04 8.27 -9.19
C VAL A 127 -2.48 8.40 -7.74
N GLY A 128 -2.54 7.29 -7.04
CA GLY A 128 -2.86 7.30 -5.63
C GLY A 128 -2.47 6.00 -4.94
N TRP A 129 -2.58 6.03 -3.62
CA TRP A 129 -2.25 4.88 -2.78
C TRP A 129 -3.11 4.84 -1.52
N GLY A 130 -3.20 3.64 -0.94
CA GLY A 130 -3.75 3.42 0.39
C GLY A 130 -2.69 2.88 1.34
N LEU A 131 -2.72 3.35 2.59
CA LEU A 131 -1.83 2.92 3.65
C LEU A 131 -2.66 2.37 4.80
N GLY A 132 -2.29 1.18 5.31
CA GLY A 132 -2.91 0.58 6.48
C GLY A 132 -2.35 1.21 7.76
N MET A 133 -3.11 2.08 8.43
CA MET A 133 -2.67 2.75 9.67
C MET A 133 -2.34 1.74 10.76
N GLU A 134 -3.18 0.73 10.96
CA GLU A 134 -2.97 -0.33 11.95
C GLU A 134 -1.71 -1.14 11.65
N ARG A 135 -1.45 -1.43 10.37
CA ARG A 135 -0.21 -2.14 9.95
C ARG A 135 1.02 -1.29 10.18
N LEU A 136 0.93 0.02 9.94
CA LEU A 136 2.03 0.93 10.22
C LEU A 136 2.33 1.00 11.71
N LEU A 137 1.30 1.09 12.56
CA LEU A 137 1.46 1.07 14.02
C LEU A 137 2.08 -0.24 14.50
N LEU A 138 1.61 -1.38 14.00
CA LEU A 138 2.20 -2.69 14.32
C LEU A 138 3.67 -2.77 13.89
N LEU A 139 4.01 -2.24 12.70
CA LEU A 139 5.39 -2.20 12.23
C LEU A 139 6.27 -1.33 13.14
N LEU A 140 5.78 -0.14 13.54
CA LEU A 140 6.51 0.74 14.45
C LEU A 140 6.78 0.06 15.80
N GLN A 141 5.79 -0.65 16.34
CA GLN A 141 5.95 -1.43 17.57
C GLN A 141 6.99 -2.57 17.40
N GLU A 142 6.92 -3.31 16.28
CA GLU A 142 7.83 -4.42 16.00
C GLU A 142 9.28 -3.97 15.84
N ILE A 143 9.52 -2.78 15.30
CA ILE A 143 10.88 -2.21 15.16
C ILE A 143 11.32 -1.38 16.38
N GLY A 144 10.52 -1.38 17.47
CA GLY A 144 10.87 -0.74 18.74
C GLY A 144 10.79 0.78 18.72
N VAL A 145 9.99 1.38 17.81
CA VAL A 145 9.72 2.82 17.83
C VAL A 145 8.66 3.11 18.88
N GLU A 146 9.07 3.77 19.95
CA GLU A 146 8.15 4.24 20.98
C GLU A 146 7.46 5.54 20.54
N ALA A 147 6.15 5.61 20.78
CA ALA A 147 5.44 6.85 20.59
C ALA A 147 5.96 7.90 21.60
N PRO A 148 6.14 9.16 21.20
CA PRO A 148 6.48 10.20 22.14
C PRO A 148 5.40 10.28 23.22
N SER A 149 5.82 10.43 24.47
CA SER A 149 4.89 10.59 25.56
C SER A 149 4.01 11.82 25.33
N THR A 150 2.70 11.60 25.30
CA THR A 150 1.69 12.69 25.25
C THR A 150 1.13 12.99 26.64
N ALA A 151 1.75 12.41 27.69
CA ALA A 151 1.34 12.69 29.05
C ALA A 151 1.53 14.18 29.33
N PRO A 152 0.55 14.84 29.93
CA PRO A 152 0.72 16.21 30.33
C PRO A 152 1.73 16.31 31.49
N ASP A 153 2.47 17.43 31.54
CA ASP A 153 3.38 17.71 32.65
C ASP A 153 2.62 17.97 33.97
N ALA A 154 1.38 18.45 33.84
CA ALA A 154 0.50 18.75 34.98
C ALA A 154 -0.98 18.59 34.63
N PHE A 155 -1.77 18.20 35.62
CA PHE A 155 -3.23 18.25 35.58
C PHE A 155 -3.74 19.39 36.45
N ALA A 156 -4.66 20.19 35.91
CA ALA A 156 -5.35 21.24 36.67
C ALA A 156 -6.67 20.68 37.21
N MET A 157 -6.78 20.64 38.51
CA MET A 157 -8.04 20.32 39.20
C MET A 157 -8.72 21.60 39.64
N VAL A 158 -9.97 21.78 39.22
CA VAL A 158 -10.77 22.97 39.57
C VAL A 158 -11.74 22.63 40.67
N PHE A 159 -11.63 23.35 41.79
CA PHE A 159 -12.57 23.19 42.91
C PHE A 159 -13.84 24.00 42.65
N ALA A 160 -14.94 23.54 43.26
CA ALA A 160 -16.23 24.24 43.20
C ALA A 160 -16.08 25.68 43.70
N GLY A 161 -16.61 26.65 42.95
CA GLY A 161 -16.52 28.07 43.27
C GLY A 161 -15.29 28.81 42.75
N THR A 162 -14.32 28.10 42.10
CA THR A 162 -13.20 28.77 41.43
C THR A 162 -13.68 29.47 40.17
N PRO A 163 -13.41 30.78 39.97
CA PRO A 163 -13.80 31.48 38.75
C PRO A 163 -13.05 30.92 37.53
N MET A 164 -13.78 30.41 36.53
CA MET A 164 -13.22 29.82 35.34
C MET A 164 -12.24 30.75 34.56
N PRO A 165 -12.47 32.08 34.47
CA PRO A 165 -11.52 32.98 33.83
C PRO A 165 -10.13 32.94 34.49
N VAL A 166 -10.04 32.80 35.80
CA VAL A 166 -8.75 32.69 36.52
C VAL A 166 -8.05 31.39 36.18
N VAL A 167 -8.81 30.28 36.13
CA VAL A 167 -8.29 28.99 35.74
C VAL A 167 -7.70 29.03 34.33
N LEU A 168 -8.46 29.53 33.36
CA LEU A 168 -8.02 29.64 31.98
C LEU A 168 -6.79 30.54 31.82
N ALA A 169 -6.75 31.69 32.48
CA ALA A 169 -5.59 32.56 32.44
C ALA A 169 -4.32 31.88 32.99
N THR A 170 -4.47 31.11 34.09
CA THR A 170 -3.36 30.36 34.67
C THR A 170 -2.87 29.25 33.75
N LEU A 171 -3.80 28.51 33.10
CA LEU A 171 -3.45 27.45 32.14
C LEU A 171 -2.71 28.04 30.94
N GLU A 172 -3.16 29.15 30.38
CA GLU A 172 -2.50 29.82 29.27
C GLU A 172 -1.11 30.36 29.62
N ALA A 173 -0.94 30.87 30.85
CA ALA A 173 0.36 31.30 31.35
C ALA A 173 1.36 30.13 31.45
N LEU A 174 0.90 28.96 31.89
CA LEU A 174 1.71 27.73 31.92
C LEU A 174 2.06 27.24 30.52
N ARG A 175 1.09 27.20 29.61
CA ARG A 175 1.28 26.79 28.21
C ARG A 175 2.26 27.70 27.47
N ALA A 176 2.20 29.00 27.73
CA ALA A 176 3.13 29.99 27.19
C ALA A 176 4.58 29.75 27.62
N GLN A 177 4.79 29.06 28.76
CA GLN A 177 6.12 28.63 29.22
C GLN A 177 6.51 27.22 28.74
N GLY A 178 5.72 26.62 27.85
CA GLY A 178 5.99 25.27 27.29
C GLY A 178 5.50 24.10 28.15
N VAL A 179 4.74 24.38 29.22
CA VAL A 179 4.19 23.32 30.08
C VAL A 179 2.94 22.72 29.45
N CYS A 180 2.96 21.42 29.17
CA CYS A 180 1.78 20.69 28.71
C CYS A 180 0.84 20.45 29.88
N VAL A 181 -0.24 21.24 29.95
CA VAL A 181 -1.21 21.15 31.04
C VAL A 181 -2.60 20.79 30.54
N GLN A 182 -3.23 19.81 31.18
CA GLN A 182 -4.60 19.36 30.92
C GLN A 182 -5.52 19.78 32.07
N LEU A 183 -6.74 20.20 31.70
CA LEU A 183 -7.82 20.49 32.62
C LEU A 183 -8.70 19.25 32.81
#